data_9e1c1cc33d016ade4f08347b88d91e23
#
_entry.id   9e1c1cc33d016ade4f08347b88d91e23
#
_cell.length_a   1.000
_cell.length_b   1.000
_cell.length_c   1.000
_cell.angle_alpha   90.00
_cell.angle_beta   90.00
_cell.angle_gamma   90.00
#
_symmetry.space_group_name_H-M   'P 1'
#
loop_
_entity.id
_entity.type
_entity.pdbx_description
1 polymer ?
#
loop_
_entity_poly.entity_id
_entity_poly.type
_entity_poly.pdbx_seq_one_letter_code
_entity_poly.pdbx_strand_id
1 'polypeptide(L)' 'PAAGMNPQEREELMAFIRSLQRKGFTILMIEHDMNLVMNVSERIYVMDYGKVIASGTPEEVVADPEVIRAYLGESEEET' A
#
# COMPACT_ATOMS: atom_id res chain seq x y z
N PRO A 1 2.67 9.92 -4.72
CA PRO A 1 3.13 9.79 -6.10
C PRO A 1 2.11 9.22 -7.07
N ALA A 2 1.19 8.36 -6.59
CA ALA A 2 0.18 7.82 -7.49
C ALA A 2 -1.06 8.68 -7.58
N ALA A 3 -1.11 9.78 -6.87
CA ALA A 3 -2.27 10.66 -6.89
C ALA A 3 -2.47 11.21 -8.31
N GLY A 4 -3.71 11.14 -8.78
CA GLY A 4 -4.04 11.64 -10.09
C GLY A 4 -3.76 10.70 -11.24
N MET A 5 -3.18 9.54 -10.97
CA MET A 5 -2.92 8.57 -12.03
C MET A 5 -4.20 7.84 -12.41
N ASN A 6 -4.38 7.62 -13.73
CA ASN A 6 -5.45 6.75 -14.17
C ASN A 6 -5.01 5.28 -14.02
N PRO A 7 -5.94 4.33 -14.21
CA PRO A 7 -5.59 2.91 -14.00
C PRO A 7 -4.44 2.42 -14.87
N GLN A 8 -4.36 2.89 -16.12
CA GLN A 8 -3.28 2.44 -16.98
C GLN A 8 -1.94 2.96 -16.50
N GLU A 9 -1.89 4.21 -16.09
CA GLU A 9 -0.65 4.79 -15.57
C GLU A 9 -0.22 4.08 -14.29
N ARG A 10 -1.19 3.70 -13.45
CA ARG A 10 -0.87 2.96 -12.23
C ARG A 10 -0.27 1.60 -12.55
N GLU A 11 -0.83 0.92 -13.56
CA GLU A 11 -0.30 -0.36 -13.98
C GLU A 11 1.13 -0.24 -14.49
N GLU A 12 1.40 0.81 -15.25
CA GLU A 12 2.74 1.04 -15.76
C GLU A 12 3.73 1.31 -14.65
N LEU A 13 3.31 2.07 -13.64
CA LEU A 13 4.16 2.33 -12.48
C LEU A 13 4.45 1.05 -11.72
N MET A 14 3.44 0.22 -11.52
CA MET A 14 3.64 -1.05 -10.82
C MET A 14 4.60 -1.96 -11.58
N ALA A 15 4.47 -2.01 -12.89
CA ALA A 15 5.38 -2.82 -13.72
C ALA A 15 6.80 -2.31 -13.61
N PHE A 16 6.98 -0.99 -13.60
CA PHE A 16 8.30 -0.39 -13.45
C PHE A 16 8.92 -0.74 -12.10
N ILE A 17 8.14 -0.62 -11.03
CA ILE A 17 8.61 -0.96 -9.69
C ILE A 17 9.03 -2.42 -9.63
N ARG A 18 8.21 -3.32 -10.18
CA ARG A 18 8.54 -4.74 -10.19
C ARG A 18 9.82 -5.03 -10.97
N SER A 19 10.04 -4.30 -12.07
CA SER A 19 11.26 -4.49 -12.85
C SER A 19 12.49 -4.09 -12.06
N LEU A 20 12.39 -3.02 -11.27
CA LEU A 20 13.50 -2.61 -10.42
C LEU A 20 13.78 -3.64 -9.34
N GLN A 21 12.72 -4.20 -8.76
CA GLN A 21 12.87 -5.24 -7.74
C GLN A 21 13.59 -6.46 -8.30
N ARG A 22 13.23 -6.85 -9.52
CA ARG A 22 13.90 -8.01 -10.17
C ARG A 22 15.38 -7.74 -10.42
N LYS A 23 15.74 -6.46 -10.59
CA LYS A 23 17.14 -6.09 -10.79
C LYS A 23 17.90 -5.94 -9.48
N GLY A 24 17.26 -6.18 -8.36
CA GLY A 24 17.91 -6.15 -7.07
C GLY A 24 17.87 -4.82 -6.34
N PHE A 25 17.10 -3.86 -6.83
CA PHE A 25 16.97 -2.59 -6.13
C PHE A 25 16.09 -2.74 -4.90
N THR A 26 16.47 -2.05 -3.83
CA THR A 26 15.64 -1.89 -2.65
C THR A 26 14.89 -0.57 -2.80
N ILE A 27 13.57 -0.61 -2.65
CA ILE A 27 12.73 0.55 -2.89
C ILE A 27 11.95 0.87 -1.63
N LEU A 28 12.03 2.11 -1.18
CA LEU A 28 11.18 2.62 -0.12
C LEU A 28 10.16 3.55 -0.77
N MET A 29 8.88 3.29 -0.51
CA MET A 29 7.81 4.05 -1.13
C MET A 29 6.85 4.54 -0.06
N ILE A 30 6.46 5.81 -0.16
CA ILE A 30 5.48 6.39 0.74
C ILE A 30 4.23 6.66 -0.09
N GLU A 31 3.12 6.01 0.27
CA GLU A 31 1.91 6.05 -0.53
C GLU A 31 0.67 5.87 0.33
N HIS A 32 -0.44 6.34 -0.18
CA HIS A 32 -1.73 6.05 0.42
C HIS A 32 -2.68 5.35 -0.55
N ASP A 33 -2.19 5.01 -1.74
CA ASP A 33 -2.95 4.22 -2.71
C ASP A 33 -2.82 2.76 -2.31
N MET A 34 -3.86 2.23 -1.66
CA MET A 34 -3.78 0.88 -1.11
C MET A 34 -3.60 -0.17 -2.18
N ASN A 35 -4.23 0.01 -3.34
CA ASN A 35 -4.10 -0.95 -4.41
C ASN A 35 -2.65 -1.06 -4.88
N LEU A 36 -2.00 0.08 -5.08
CA LEU A 36 -0.61 0.10 -5.48
C LEU A 36 0.27 -0.55 -4.42
N VAL A 37 0.11 -0.13 -3.17
CA VAL A 37 0.93 -0.61 -2.06
C VAL A 37 0.80 -2.11 -1.90
N MET A 38 -0.43 -2.62 -1.92
CA MET A 38 -0.66 -4.05 -1.69
C MET A 38 -0.10 -4.91 -2.82
N ASN A 39 -0.02 -4.35 -4.03
CA ASN A 39 0.41 -5.15 -5.18
C ASN A 39 1.92 -5.20 -5.37
N VAL A 40 2.67 -4.20 -4.89
CA VAL A 40 4.10 -4.15 -5.19
C VAL A 40 4.99 -4.26 -3.96
N SER A 41 4.43 -4.17 -2.75
CA SER A 41 5.24 -4.13 -1.54
C SER A 41 5.48 -5.52 -0.99
N GLU A 42 6.70 -5.77 -0.52
CA GLU A 42 7.01 -6.99 0.21
C GLU A 42 6.74 -6.81 1.69
N ARG A 43 6.95 -5.60 2.19
CA ARG A 43 6.69 -5.29 3.60
C ARG A 43 6.11 -3.90 3.70
N ILE A 44 5.11 -3.76 4.55
CA ILE A 44 4.37 -2.51 4.69
C ILE A 44 4.41 -2.08 6.16
N TYR A 45 4.65 -0.80 6.36
CA TYR A 45 4.50 -0.17 7.67
C TYR A 45 3.33 0.81 7.54
N VAL A 46 2.31 0.60 8.34
CA VAL A 46 1.10 1.43 8.28
C VAL A 46 1.19 2.50 9.36
N MET A 47 0.99 3.74 8.97
CA MET A 47 1.06 4.84 9.92
C MET A 47 -0.29 5.52 10.04
N ASP A 48 -0.60 5.97 11.24
CA ASP A 48 -1.81 6.70 11.54
C ASP A 48 -1.45 7.73 12.60
N TYR A 49 -1.72 9.00 12.30
CA TYR A 49 -1.40 10.10 13.22
C TYR A 49 0.06 10.05 13.67
N GLY A 50 0.96 9.80 12.73
CA GLY A 50 2.39 9.82 13.01
C GLY A 50 2.94 8.62 13.74
N LYS A 51 2.14 7.58 13.93
CA LYS A 51 2.57 6.38 14.63
C LYS A 51 2.40 5.16 13.74
N VAL A 52 3.32 4.22 13.87
CA VAL A 52 3.18 2.93 13.19
C VAL A 52 2.17 2.10 13.96
N ILE A 53 1.08 1.75 13.30
CA ILE A 53 0.02 0.98 13.94
C ILE A 53 0.03 -0.49 13.52
N ALA A 54 0.75 -0.83 12.44
CA ALA A 54 0.84 -2.19 11.97
C ALA A 54 2.01 -2.32 11.03
N SER A 55 2.55 -3.53 10.89
CA SER A 55 3.57 -3.81 9.89
C SER A 55 3.52 -5.28 9.53
N GLY A 56 3.99 -5.60 8.32
CA GLY A 56 4.04 -6.97 7.88
C GLY A 56 3.91 -7.08 6.38
N THR A 57 3.62 -8.30 5.92
CA THR A 57 3.34 -8.53 4.51
C THR A 57 1.99 -7.91 4.16
N PRO A 58 1.72 -7.73 2.85
CA PRO A 58 0.40 -7.23 2.46
C PRO A 58 -0.75 -8.04 3.04
N GLU A 59 -0.61 -9.37 3.06
CA GLU A 59 -1.66 -10.22 3.61
C GLU A 59 -1.88 -9.98 5.09
N GLU A 60 -0.80 -9.80 5.83
CA GLU A 60 -0.91 -9.54 7.26
C GLU A 60 -1.53 -8.19 7.55
N VAL A 61 -1.10 -7.19 6.77
CA VAL A 61 -1.56 -5.82 7.00
C VAL A 61 -3.04 -5.68 6.69
N VAL A 62 -3.51 -6.28 5.59
CA VAL A 62 -4.91 -6.13 5.20
C VAL A 62 -5.85 -6.82 6.19
N ALA A 63 -5.34 -7.79 6.95
CA ALA A 63 -6.14 -8.51 7.94
C ALA A 63 -6.08 -7.86 9.33
N ASP A 64 -5.25 -6.86 9.51
CA ASP A 64 -5.07 -6.23 10.82
C ASP A 64 -6.27 -5.33 11.14
N PRO A 65 -6.92 -5.53 12.30
CA PRO A 65 -8.10 -4.72 12.67
C PRO A 65 -7.82 -3.23 12.73
N GLU A 66 -6.62 -2.83 13.15
CA GLU A 66 -6.29 -1.41 13.21
C GLU A 66 -6.22 -0.81 11.82
N VAL A 67 -5.71 -1.56 10.85
CA VAL A 67 -5.62 -1.08 9.48
C VAL A 67 -7.01 -0.99 8.86
N ILE A 68 -7.83 -2.00 9.11
CA ILE A 68 -9.21 -2.00 8.61
C ILE A 68 -9.95 -0.78 9.15
N ARG A 69 -9.82 -0.52 10.44
CA ARG A 69 -10.47 0.63 11.06
C ARG A 69 -10.00 1.94 10.44
N ALA A 70 -8.69 2.08 10.25
CA ALA A 70 -8.12 3.37 9.85
C ALA A 70 -8.26 3.64 8.35
N TYR A 71 -8.26 2.61 7.53
CA TYR A 71 -8.12 2.79 6.08
C TYR A 71 -9.13 2.05 5.23
N LEU A 72 -9.65 0.92 5.68
CA LEU A 72 -10.32 0.01 4.76
C LEU A 72 -11.80 -0.18 5.02
N GLY A 73 -12.26 0.01 6.25
CA GLY A 73 -13.60 -0.42 6.58
C GLY A 73 -14.54 0.65 7.06
N GLU A 74 -14.10 1.87 7.15
CA GLU A 74 -14.92 2.88 7.82
C GLU A 74 -16.17 3.25 7.07
N SER A 75 -16.06 3.34 5.74
CA SER A 75 -17.23 3.71 4.96
C SER A 75 -18.32 2.65 5.06
N GLU A 76 -17.90 1.40 5.23
CA GLU A 76 -18.88 0.32 5.33
C GLU A 76 -19.60 0.34 6.66
N GLU A 77 -18.92 0.79 7.69
CA GLU A 77 -19.53 0.84 9.00
C GLU A 77 -20.62 1.87 9.10
N GLU A 78 -20.59 2.86 8.23
CA GLU A 78 -21.56 3.92 8.23
C GLU A 78 -22.87 3.51 7.61
N THR A 79 -22.88 2.44 6.89
CA THR A 79 -24.10 1.95 6.29
C THR A 79 -24.80 0.94 7.19
#